data_03edbfb2b16f4a26fbd63f17c48ba6bf
#
_entry.id   03edbfb2b16f4a26fbd63f17c48ba6bf
#
_cell.length_a   1.000
_cell.length_b   1.000
_cell.length_c   1.000
_cell.angle_alpha   90.00
_cell.angle_beta   90.00
_cell.angle_gamma   90.00
#
_symmetry.space_group_name_H-M   'P 1'
#
loop_
_entity.id
_entity.type
_entity.pdbx_description
1 polymer ?
#
loop_
_entity_poly.entity_id
_entity_poly.type
_entity_poly.pdbx_seq_one_letter_code
_entity_poly.pdbx_strand_id
1 'polypeptide(L)'
;MKKLGGFDYSSLEISNRHKMNNKYIRKSIRAFPFGNDELTPEEKLFKNTFEEWYSAKHRTASNDEITFINSITIKNCPYCSSIKFIKDGIQKYKCNDCNRSFTPLTNTIFDSRKIPISEWFEFLLHLFEFHSIKTSSYDNRNAESTGRYWLIKVFEVLKGIQDDVVLDGTIYLDEMYLPKIKSETVKKNGKKLRGISNNKLGVGVATNKDKSIFIVTGTSKPSVTSTLRTYGSHIKEGSTIIHDKEKSHNALVNKLNLVSITYSSKETVGLEDKENPLDPVNNLHNLAKRFIREHGSYDRDNLQDWMNLVWFILNPPNDKYSKVLKFIEIAISSPKRVKYRDSMMKNFTK
;
A
#
# COMPACT_ATOMS: atom_id res chain seq x y z
N MET A 1 -39.43 11.76 13.42
CA MET A 1 -38.10 11.18 13.10
C MET A 1 -38.33 9.98 12.20
N LYS A 2 -38.32 10.18 10.85
CA LYS A 2 -38.15 9.06 9.94
C LYS A 2 -36.73 8.55 10.19
N LYS A 3 -36.61 7.28 10.61
CA LYS A 3 -35.32 6.62 10.67
C LYS A 3 -34.63 6.83 9.34
N LEU A 4 -33.41 7.28 9.33
CA LEU A 4 -32.45 7.12 8.25
C LEU A 4 -32.29 5.61 8.06
N GLY A 5 -33.35 4.99 7.55
CA GLY A 5 -33.41 3.56 7.28
C GLY A 5 -32.39 3.28 6.20
N GLY A 6 -31.57 2.28 6.44
CA GLY A 6 -30.55 1.85 5.51
C GLY A 6 -31.10 1.79 4.11
N PHE A 7 -30.68 2.72 3.29
CA PHE A 7 -30.98 2.73 1.87
C PHE A 7 -30.30 1.51 1.26
N ASP A 8 -31.09 0.61 0.70
CA ASP A 8 -30.55 -0.57 0.05
C ASP A 8 -29.88 -0.19 -1.29
N TYR A 9 -28.62 0.13 -1.21
CA TYR A 9 -27.79 0.45 -2.38
C TYR A 9 -27.67 -0.73 -3.36
N SER A 10 -27.98 -1.96 -2.94
CA SER A 10 -27.85 -3.15 -3.80
C SER A 10 -28.87 -3.16 -4.93
N SER A 11 -30.08 -2.71 -4.68
CA SER A 11 -31.15 -2.63 -5.68
C SER A 11 -30.92 -1.53 -6.71
N LEU A 12 -30.32 -0.41 -6.31
CA LEU A 12 -29.93 0.66 -7.21
C LEU A 12 -28.73 0.29 -8.10
N GLU A 13 -27.78 -0.46 -7.56
CA GLU A 13 -26.65 -0.95 -8.33
C GLU A 13 -27.06 -1.86 -9.49
N ILE A 14 -28.01 -2.76 -9.26
CA ILE A 14 -28.43 -3.76 -10.25
C ILE A 14 -29.29 -3.15 -11.36
N SER A 15 -30.22 -2.27 -11.05
CA SER A 15 -31.12 -1.68 -12.02
C SER A 15 -30.46 -0.67 -12.96
N ASN A 16 -29.41 -0.01 -12.52
CA ASN A 16 -28.74 1.04 -13.28
C ASN A 16 -27.50 0.57 -14.06
N ARG A 17 -26.90 -0.58 -13.67
CA ARG A 17 -25.73 -1.12 -14.39
C ARG A 17 -26.00 -1.45 -15.86
N HIS A 18 -27.22 -1.76 -16.23
CA HIS A 18 -27.59 -2.12 -17.61
C HIS A 18 -28.05 -0.96 -18.48
N LYS A 19 -28.30 0.22 -17.92
CA LYS A 19 -28.91 1.34 -18.64
C LYS A 19 -28.06 2.58 -18.78
N MET A 20 -26.92 2.69 -18.08
CA MET A 20 -26.12 3.91 -18.04
C MET A 20 -24.68 3.70 -18.48
N ASN A 21 -24.20 4.64 -19.26
CA ASN A 21 -22.79 4.84 -19.56
C ASN A 21 -22.00 4.99 -18.24
N ASN A 22 -20.81 4.41 -18.12
CA ASN A 22 -19.96 4.38 -16.90
C ASN A 22 -19.83 5.73 -16.17
N LYS A 23 -19.92 6.84 -16.89
CA LYS A 23 -19.89 8.20 -16.36
C LYS A 23 -21.10 8.51 -15.46
N TYR A 24 -22.26 7.95 -15.79
CA TYR A 24 -23.52 8.18 -15.05
C TYR A 24 -23.76 7.15 -13.95
N ILE A 25 -23.27 5.92 -14.14
CA ILE A 25 -23.35 4.86 -13.11
C ILE A 25 -22.68 5.32 -11.82
N ARG A 26 -21.50 5.97 -11.89
CA ARG A 26 -20.82 6.48 -10.71
C ARG A 26 -21.57 7.61 -10.01
N LYS A 27 -22.29 8.41 -10.78
CA LYS A 27 -23.14 9.49 -10.22
C LYS A 27 -24.38 8.89 -9.56
N SER A 28 -24.92 7.78 -10.11
CA SER A 28 -26.11 7.11 -9.58
C SER A 28 -25.82 6.20 -8.38
N ILE A 29 -24.67 5.52 -8.35
CA ILE A 29 -24.25 4.68 -7.20
C ILE A 29 -24.09 5.51 -5.92
N ARG A 30 -23.76 6.77 -6.08
CA ARG A 30 -23.70 7.76 -5.01
C ARG A 30 -24.81 8.77 -5.11
N ALA A 31 -25.90 8.38 -5.76
CA ALA A 31 -27.08 9.20 -5.80
C ALA A 31 -27.48 9.56 -4.37
N PHE A 32 -27.90 10.75 -4.22
CA PHE A 32 -28.38 11.29 -2.99
C PHE A 32 -29.48 10.35 -2.41
N PRO A 33 -29.38 9.93 -1.14
CA PRO A 33 -30.25 8.91 -0.58
C PRO A 33 -31.70 9.35 -0.41
N PHE A 34 -32.02 10.61 -0.67
CA PHE A 34 -33.37 11.15 -0.57
C PHE A 34 -33.98 11.21 -1.97
N GLY A 35 -35.21 10.75 -2.13
CA GLY A 35 -35.97 10.87 -3.37
C GLY A 35 -36.18 12.33 -3.80
N ASN A 36 -36.85 12.53 -4.94
CA ASN A 36 -37.19 13.86 -5.43
C ASN A 36 -38.42 14.48 -4.74
N ASP A 37 -38.97 13.79 -3.74
CA ASP A 37 -40.14 14.26 -2.99
C ASP A 37 -39.75 15.42 -2.07
N GLU A 38 -40.74 16.08 -1.48
CA GLU A 38 -40.59 17.28 -0.64
C GLU A 38 -39.48 17.10 0.42
N LEU A 39 -38.30 17.65 0.11
CA LEU A 39 -37.17 17.62 1.01
C LEU A 39 -37.30 18.70 2.07
N THR A 40 -36.96 18.36 3.31
CA THR A 40 -36.82 19.35 4.39
C THR A 40 -35.70 20.35 4.05
N PRO A 41 -35.65 21.53 4.71
CA PRO A 41 -34.57 22.50 4.51
C PRO A 41 -33.17 21.88 4.76
N GLU A 42 -33.03 21.00 5.76
CA GLU A 42 -31.77 20.31 6.10
C GLU A 42 -31.39 19.32 5.01
N GLU A 43 -32.35 18.57 4.49
CA GLU A 43 -32.12 17.63 3.39
C GLU A 43 -31.73 18.35 2.10
N LYS A 44 -32.36 19.52 1.83
CA LYS A 44 -31.98 20.37 0.68
C LYS A 44 -30.55 20.90 0.82
N LEU A 45 -30.18 21.37 2.01
CA LEU A 45 -28.82 21.84 2.28
C LEU A 45 -27.83 20.73 2.09
N PHE A 46 -28.10 19.56 2.65
CA PHE A 46 -27.24 18.38 2.51
C PHE A 46 -27.11 17.97 1.04
N LYS A 47 -28.22 17.89 0.30
CA LYS A 47 -28.23 17.57 -1.12
C LYS A 47 -27.39 18.54 -1.94
N ASN A 48 -27.57 19.83 -1.73
CA ASN A 48 -26.84 20.86 -2.48
C ASN A 48 -25.35 20.80 -2.20
N THR A 49 -24.95 20.67 -0.94
CA THR A 49 -23.54 20.52 -0.54
C THR A 49 -22.93 19.27 -1.17
N PHE A 50 -23.66 18.15 -1.17
CA PHE A 50 -23.20 16.90 -1.72
C PHE A 50 -23.10 16.92 -3.25
N GLU A 51 -24.07 17.53 -3.94
CA GLU A 51 -24.05 17.71 -5.40
C GLU A 51 -22.95 18.65 -5.83
N GLU A 52 -22.73 19.74 -5.11
CA GLU A 52 -21.65 20.69 -5.36
C GLU A 52 -20.28 19.98 -5.24
N TRP A 53 -20.08 19.22 -4.17
CA TRP A 53 -18.89 18.42 -3.98
C TRP A 53 -18.67 17.41 -5.11
N TYR A 54 -19.74 16.80 -5.64
CA TYR A 54 -19.66 15.87 -6.78
C TYR A 54 -19.43 16.56 -8.11
N SER A 55 -20.07 17.70 -8.33
CA SER A 55 -19.96 18.44 -9.58
C SER A 55 -18.59 19.08 -9.78
N ALA A 56 -17.91 19.41 -8.70
CA ALA A 56 -16.59 20.05 -8.72
C ALA A 56 -15.49 19.17 -9.30
N LYS A 57 -15.67 17.82 -9.35
CA LYS A 57 -14.60 16.92 -9.83
C LYS A 57 -14.72 16.61 -11.31
N HIS A 58 -13.80 17.14 -12.08
CA HIS A 58 -13.65 16.82 -13.49
C HIS A 58 -12.87 15.50 -13.67
N ARG A 59 -13.40 14.60 -14.51
CA ARG A 59 -12.76 13.33 -14.82
C ARG A 59 -11.95 13.35 -16.12
N THR A 60 -11.78 14.51 -16.70
CA THR A 60 -10.88 14.75 -17.82
C THR A 60 -9.53 15.22 -17.29
N ALA A 61 -8.46 14.82 -17.97
CA ALA A 61 -7.14 15.33 -17.63
C ALA A 61 -7.12 16.86 -17.74
N SER A 62 -6.66 17.52 -16.69
CA SER A 62 -6.45 18.98 -16.70
C SER A 62 -5.26 19.36 -17.58
N ASN A 63 -5.15 20.65 -17.91
CA ASN A 63 -3.96 21.16 -18.59
C ASN A 63 -2.68 20.93 -17.77
N ASP A 64 -2.77 21.00 -16.44
CA ASP A 64 -1.66 20.73 -15.54
C ASP A 64 -1.22 19.25 -15.62
N GLU A 65 -2.16 18.31 -15.69
CA GLU A 65 -1.85 16.89 -15.90
C GLU A 65 -1.19 16.66 -17.26
N ILE A 66 -1.68 17.32 -18.31
CA ILE A 66 -1.07 17.26 -19.65
C ILE A 66 0.36 17.80 -19.62
N THR A 67 0.57 18.93 -18.96
CA THR A 67 1.88 19.55 -18.78
C THR A 67 2.82 18.63 -17.99
N PHE A 68 2.33 18.06 -16.90
CA PHE A 68 3.09 17.10 -16.10
C PHE A 68 3.50 15.87 -16.94
N ILE A 69 2.59 15.25 -17.70
CA ILE A 69 2.93 14.10 -18.53
C ILE A 69 3.96 14.46 -19.61
N ASN A 70 3.85 15.64 -20.19
CA ASN A 70 4.80 16.12 -21.20
C ASN A 70 6.17 16.46 -20.62
N SER A 71 6.29 16.73 -19.34
CA SER A 71 7.58 16.98 -18.65
C SER A 71 8.37 15.68 -18.38
N ILE A 72 7.73 14.51 -18.49
CA ILE A 72 8.39 13.23 -18.28
C ILE A 72 9.40 12.97 -19.39
N THR A 73 10.66 12.83 -19.02
CA THR A 73 11.75 12.54 -19.96
C THR A 73 11.66 11.08 -20.43
N ILE A 74 11.55 10.90 -21.74
CA ILE A 74 11.59 9.58 -22.37
C ILE A 74 13.01 9.29 -22.85
N LYS A 75 13.59 8.21 -22.38
CA LYS A 75 14.95 7.79 -22.78
C LYS A 75 14.95 6.92 -24.02
N ASN A 76 13.97 6.02 -24.13
CA ASN A 76 13.88 5.03 -25.20
C ASN A 76 12.43 4.60 -25.45
N CYS A 77 12.21 3.96 -26.59
CA CYS A 77 10.93 3.35 -26.92
C CYS A 77 10.60 2.22 -25.94
N PRO A 78 9.42 2.21 -25.30
CA PRO A 78 9.04 1.19 -24.31
C PRO A 78 8.79 -0.21 -24.92
N TYR A 79 8.83 -0.34 -26.24
CA TYR A 79 8.59 -1.62 -26.93
C TYR A 79 9.85 -2.29 -27.48
N CYS A 80 10.80 -1.50 -27.97
CA CYS A 80 12.01 -2.03 -28.62
C CYS A 80 13.32 -1.39 -28.13
N SER A 81 13.22 -0.54 -27.10
CA SER A 81 14.35 0.17 -26.49
C SER A 81 15.14 1.11 -27.44
N SER A 82 14.62 1.38 -28.65
CA SER A 82 15.22 2.32 -29.59
C SER A 82 15.20 3.75 -29.04
N ILE A 83 16.27 4.50 -29.31
CA ILE A 83 16.36 5.94 -29.02
C ILE A 83 15.81 6.79 -30.18
N LYS A 84 15.45 6.15 -31.32
CA LYS A 84 14.97 6.83 -32.52
C LYS A 84 13.45 6.93 -32.49
N PHE A 85 12.92 8.01 -31.95
CA PHE A 85 11.49 8.30 -31.97
C PHE A 85 11.23 9.78 -32.14
N ILE A 86 10.04 10.10 -32.64
CA ILE A 86 9.59 11.48 -32.88
C ILE A 86 8.32 11.77 -32.07
N LYS A 87 8.08 13.02 -31.77
CA LYS A 87 6.82 13.47 -31.18
C LYS A 87 5.73 13.46 -32.25
N ASP A 88 4.63 12.76 -31.97
CA ASP A 88 3.49 12.52 -32.89
C ASP A 88 2.17 12.99 -32.28
N GLY A 89 2.19 14.09 -31.51
CA GLY A 89 1.01 14.67 -30.86
C GLY A 89 1.29 15.22 -29.47
N ILE A 90 0.24 15.66 -28.77
CA ILE A 90 0.38 16.36 -27.48
C ILE A 90 1.09 15.48 -26.42
N GLN A 91 0.74 14.21 -26.31
CA GLN A 91 1.34 13.25 -25.37
C GLN A 91 1.79 11.97 -26.06
N LYS A 92 1.93 12.00 -27.39
CA LYS A 92 2.14 10.82 -28.23
C LYS A 92 3.47 10.90 -28.96
N TYR A 93 4.15 9.78 -29.00
CA TYR A 93 5.40 9.57 -29.70
C TYR A 93 5.29 8.38 -30.64
N LYS A 94 6.04 8.37 -31.72
CA LYS A 94 6.14 7.27 -32.67
C LYS A 94 7.59 6.82 -32.80
N CYS A 95 7.84 5.55 -32.61
CA CYS A 95 9.16 4.95 -32.79
C CYS A 95 9.45 4.74 -34.27
N ASN A 96 10.62 5.15 -34.75
CA ASN A 96 11.03 4.99 -36.13
C ASN A 96 11.44 3.55 -36.46
N ASP A 97 11.94 2.78 -35.48
CA ASP A 97 12.43 1.43 -35.71
C ASP A 97 11.30 0.39 -35.64
N CYS A 98 10.39 0.46 -34.67
CA CYS A 98 9.30 -0.50 -34.53
C CYS A 98 7.93 0.03 -35.00
N ASN A 99 7.83 1.26 -35.44
CA ASN A 99 6.61 1.95 -35.92
C ASN A 99 5.45 2.01 -34.90
N ARG A 100 5.67 1.64 -33.64
CA ARG A 100 4.65 1.72 -32.61
C ARG A 100 4.54 3.11 -32.02
N SER A 101 3.31 3.52 -31.74
CA SER A 101 3.06 4.75 -30.99
C SER A 101 3.01 4.45 -29.50
N PHE A 102 3.49 5.40 -28.69
CA PHE A 102 3.52 5.30 -27.24
C PHE A 102 3.39 6.68 -26.58
N THR A 103 3.17 6.68 -25.29
CA THR A 103 3.13 7.87 -24.44
C THR A 103 4.18 7.74 -23.35
N PRO A 104 4.53 8.80 -22.59
CA PRO A 104 5.43 8.71 -21.44
C PRO A 104 4.98 7.69 -20.38
N LEU A 105 3.70 7.35 -20.36
CA LEU A 105 3.11 6.42 -19.39
C LEU A 105 2.98 4.98 -19.91
N THR A 106 3.37 4.73 -21.15
CA THR A 106 3.28 3.39 -21.75
C THR A 106 4.15 2.40 -20.99
N ASN A 107 3.60 1.22 -20.73
CA ASN A 107 4.18 0.14 -19.91
C ASN A 107 4.38 0.47 -18.43
N THR A 108 3.92 1.62 -17.94
CA THR A 108 3.84 1.91 -16.50
C THR A 108 2.51 1.41 -15.92
N ILE A 109 2.33 1.54 -14.60
CA ILE A 109 1.03 1.26 -13.95
C ILE A 109 -0.10 2.18 -14.44
N PHE A 110 0.23 3.30 -15.08
CA PHE A 110 -0.71 4.27 -15.65
C PHE A 110 -1.04 3.99 -17.12
N ASP A 111 -0.45 2.96 -17.71
CA ASP A 111 -0.74 2.59 -19.10
C ASP A 111 -2.25 2.29 -19.29
N SER A 112 -2.79 2.75 -20.39
CA SER A 112 -4.19 2.55 -20.79
C SER A 112 -5.21 3.04 -19.74
N ARG A 113 -4.84 4.06 -18.97
CA ARG A 113 -5.71 4.62 -17.92
C ARG A 113 -6.98 5.25 -18.51
N LYS A 114 -8.09 5.10 -17.79
CA LYS A 114 -9.36 5.80 -18.07
C LYS A 114 -9.67 6.90 -17.05
N ILE A 115 -8.88 6.96 -15.99
CA ILE A 115 -9.03 7.88 -14.87
C ILE A 115 -7.78 8.76 -14.83
N PRO A 116 -7.91 10.07 -14.68
CA PRO A 116 -6.77 10.99 -14.58
C PRO A 116 -5.79 10.63 -13.49
N ILE A 117 -4.50 11.00 -13.66
CA ILE A 117 -3.46 10.78 -12.65
C ILE A 117 -3.73 11.62 -11.40
N SER A 118 -4.36 12.79 -11.55
CA SER A 118 -4.76 13.62 -10.42
C SER A 118 -5.61 12.86 -9.39
N GLU A 119 -6.45 11.93 -9.82
CA GLU A 119 -7.20 11.07 -8.89
C GLU A 119 -6.31 10.05 -8.15
N TRP A 120 -5.16 9.71 -8.71
CA TRP A 120 -4.16 8.89 -8.02
C TRP A 120 -3.47 9.63 -6.90
N PHE A 121 -3.18 10.93 -7.05
CA PHE A 121 -2.61 11.74 -5.97
C PHE A 121 -3.51 11.72 -4.73
N GLU A 122 -4.82 11.95 -4.93
CA GLU A 122 -5.79 11.92 -3.85
C GLU A 122 -5.91 10.53 -3.20
N PHE A 123 -6.00 9.48 -4.00
CA PHE A 123 -6.06 8.10 -3.51
C PHE A 123 -4.82 7.72 -2.69
N LEU A 124 -3.62 8.04 -3.19
CA LEU A 124 -2.36 7.75 -2.51
C LEU A 124 -2.22 8.54 -1.21
N LEU A 125 -2.66 9.81 -1.21
CA LEU A 125 -2.63 10.64 -0.01
C LEU A 125 -3.46 10.00 1.11
N HIS A 126 -4.69 9.59 0.81
CA HIS A 126 -5.57 8.90 1.77
C HIS A 126 -4.97 7.55 2.20
N LEU A 127 -4.43 6.76 1.26
CA LEU A 127 -3.81 5.47 1.58
C LEU A 127 -2.62 5.64 2.52
N PHE A 128 -1.78 6.66 2.28
CA PHE A 128 -0.61 6.94 3.12
C PHE A 128 -0.97 7.56 4.47
N GLU A 129 -2.18 8.12 4.61
CA GLU A 129 -2.77 8.57 5.87
C GLU A 129 -3.53 7.46 6.62
N PHE A 130 -3.34 6.20 6.25
CA PHE A 130 -3.94 5.01 6.89
C PHE A 130 -5.45 4.87 6.67
N HIS A 131 -6.01 5.52 5.65
CA HIS A 131 -7.41 5.29 5.29
C HIS A 131 -7.58 3.89 4.65
N SER A 132 -8.67 3.23 4.96
CA SER A 132 -9.02 1.96 4.32
C SER A 132 -9.23 2.13 2.82
N ILE A 133 -9.04 1.05 2.05
CA ILE A 133 -9.29 1.10 0.59
C ILE A 133 -10.73 1.52 0.28
N LYS A 134 -11.69 1.08 1.09
CA LYS A 134 -13.09 1.48 0.94
C LYS A 134 -13.27 2.98 1.13
N THR A 135 -12.71 3.55 2.20
CA THR A 135 -12.76 4.98 2.50
C THR A 135 -12.05 5.79 1.41
N SER A 136 -10.82 5.43 1.06
CA SER A 136 -10.05 6.12 0.02
C SER A 136 -10.75 6.09 -1.34
N SER A 137 -11.41 4.99 -1.68
CA SER A 137 -12.19 4.89 -2.92
C SER A 137 -13.45 5.73 -2.85
N TYR A 138 -14.11 5.77 -1.69
CA TYR A 138 -15.30 6.57 -1.48
C TYR A 138 -15.00 8.07 -1.60
N ASP A 139 -13.98 8.55 -0.90
CA ASP A 139 -13.58 9.96 -0.93
C ASP A 139 -13.08 10.37 -2.32
N ASN A 140 -12.38 9.48 -2.98
CA ASN A 140 -11.93 9.63 -4.37
C ASN A 140 -13.03 9.43 -5.41
N ARG A 141 -14.27 9.13 -4.99
CA ARG A 141 -15.45 8.91 -5.86
C ARG A 141 -15.25 7.82 -6.90
N ASN A 142 -14.48 6.82 -6.56
CA ASN A 142 -14.27 5.62 -7.36
C ASN A 142 -15.00 4.42 -6.73
N ALA A 143 -15.30 3.41 -7.53
CA ALA A 143 -15.77 2.14 -7.00
C ALA A 143 -14.67 1.47 -6.16
N GLU A 144 -15.02 0.76 -5.09
CA GLU A 144 -14.06 0.05 -4.26
C GLU A 144 -13.22 -0.95 -5.07
N SER A 145 -13.81 -1.59 -6.10
CA SER A 145 -13.07 -2.45 -7.04
C SER A 145 -11.95 -1.71 -7.79
N THR A 146 -12.13 -0.42 -8.07
CA THR A 146 -11.08 0.42 -8.66
C THR A 146 -9.95 0.65 -7.66
N GLY A 147 -10.28 0.98 -6.40
CA GLY A 147 -9.27 1.17 -5.36
C GLY A 147 -8.50 -0.12 -5.06
N ARG A 148 -9.18 -1.28 -5.02
CA ARG A 148 -8.50 -2.59 -4.89
C ARG A 148 -7.56 -2.87 -6.07
N TYR A 149 -7.96 -2.57 -7.28
CA TYR A 149 -7.09 -2.68 -8.45
C TYR A 149 -5.88 -1.72 -8.38
N TRP A 150 -6.11 -0.51 -7.90
CA TRP A 150 -5.03 0.46 -7.71
C TRP A 150 -4.05 0.02 -6.62
N LEU A 151 -4.55 -0.59 -5.53
CA LEU A 151 -3.69 -1.18 -4.51
C LEU A 151 -2.76 -2.26 -5.07
N ILE A 152 -3.27 -3.14 -5.96
CA ILE A 152 -2.42 -4.16 -6.63
C ILE A 152 -1.32 -3.48 -7.46
N LYS A 153 -1.64 -2.37 -8.13
CA LYS A 153 -0.64 -1.59 -8.86
C LYS A 153 0.39 -0.94 -7.92
N VAL A 154 -0.05 -0.46 -6.75
CA VAL A 154 0.86 0.06 -5.71
C VAL A 154 1.80 -1.03 -5.24
N PHE A 155 1.31 -2.22 -4.95
CA PHE A 155 2.14 -3.37 -4.57
C PHE A 155 3.17 -3.71 -5.63
N GLU A 156 2.77 -3.73 -6.91
CA GLU A 156 3.70 -4.04 -7.99
C GLU A 156 4.81 -3.00 -8.15
N VAL A 157 4.51 -1.72 -7.91
CA VAL A 157 5.52 -0.64 -7.91
C VAL A 157 6.51 -0.81 -6.75
N LEU A 158 6.01 -1.15 -5.56
CA LEU A 158 6.81 -1.26 -4.34
C LEU A 158 7.45 -2.64 -4.13
N LYS A 159 7.21 -3.59 -5.03
CA LYS A 159 7.80 -4.93 -4.95
C LYS A 159 9.32 -4.86 -4.98
N GLY A 160 9.96 -5.44 -3.97
CA GLY A 160 11.41 -5.43 -3.81
C GLY A 160 12.00 -4.08 -3.37
N ILE A 161 11.17 -3.12 -2.95
CA ILE A 161 11.62 -1.77 -2.55
C ILE A 161 12.60 -1.79 -1.37
N GLN A 162 12.59 -2.88 -0.59
CA GLN A 162 13.47 -3.04 0.57
C GLN A 162 14.73 -3.84 0.27
N ASP A 163 14.85 -4.49 -0.89
CA ASP A 163 15.89 -5.48 -1.19
C ASP A 163 17.32 -4.95 -1.01
N ASP A 164 17.54 -3.68 -1.36
CA ASP A 164 18.84 -3.01 -1.27
C ASP A 164 19.02 -2.17 0.00
N VAL A 165 18.09 -2.25 0.96
CA VAL A 165 18.19 -1.49 2.21
C VAL A 165 19.21 -2.14 3.13
N VAL A 166 20.25 -1.41 3.47
CA VAL A 166 21.26 -1.83 4.45
C VAL A 166 21.27 -0.84 5.62
N LEU A 167 21.12 -1.36 6.83
CA LEU A 167 21.20 -0.64 8.08
C LEU A 167 22.62 -0.71 8.63
N ASP A 168 23.08 0.38 9.24
CA ASP A 168 24.40 0.48 9.88
C ASP A 168 24.31 1.25 11.21
N GLY A 169 25.40 1.28 11.93
CA GLY A 169 25.49 1.93 13.23
C GLY A 169 24.76 1.17 14.33
N THR A 170 23.90 1.86 15.09
CA THR A 170 23.07 1.24 16.13
C THR A 170 21.72 0.85 15.54
N ILE A 171 21.39 -0.42 15.62
CA ILE A 171 20.20 -1.02 14.99
C ILE A 171 19.36 -1.67 16.08
N TYR A 172 18.07 -1.34 16.13
CA TYR A 172 17.06 -1.96 16.98
C TYR A 172 16.33 -3.04 16.19
N LEU A 173 16.18 -4.23 16.75
CA LEU A 173 15.67 -5.40 16.04
C LEU A 173 14.72 -6.20 16.93
N ASP A 174 13.55 -6.53 16.40
CA ASP A 174 12.55 -7.40 17.04
C ASP A 174 11.54 -7.93 16.01
N GLU A 175 10.78 -8.96 16.34
CA GLU A 175 9.73 -9.54 15.52
C GLU A 175 8.34 -9.13 15.99
N MET A 176 7.54 -8.59 15.08
CA MET A 176 6.11 -8.44 15.30
C MET A 176 5.31 -9.63 14.77
N TYR A 177 4.17 -9.87 15.38
CA TYR A 177 3.30 -10.99 15.01
C TYR A 177 1.90 -10.50 14.65
N LEU A 178 1.41 -10.95 13.48
CA LEU A 178 0.08 -10.68 12.97
C LEU A 178 -0.79 -11.95 13.02
N PRO A 179 -2.10 -11.84 13.29
CA PRO A 179 -2.96 -13.01 13.35
C PRO A 179 -3.21 -13.59 11.96
N LYS A 180 -3.23 -14.91 11.87
CA LYS A 180 -3.83 -15.63 10.74
C LYS A 180 -5.34 -15.47 10.73
N ILE A 181 -5.95 -15.70 9.56
CA ILE A 181 -7.40 -15.82 9.49
C ILE A 181 -7.88 -17.03 10.30
N LYS A 182 -9.12 -16.94 10.78
CA LYS A 182 -9.69 -17.93 11.70
C LYS A 182 -9.69 -19.35 11.15
N SER A 183 -9.93 -19.52 9.84
CA SER A 183 -9.91 -20.79 9.13
C SER A 183 -8.54 -21.46 9.08
N GLU A 184 -7.45 -20.68 9.08
CA GLU A 184 -6.05 -21.15 9.02
C GLU A 184 -5.46 -21.40 10.41
N THR A 185 -6.23 -21.12 11.46
CA THR A 185 -5.75 -21.23 12.84
C THR A 185 -5.57 -22.68 13.24
N VAL A 186 -4.33 -23.09 13.52
CA VAL A 186 -4.01 -24.42 14.06
C VAL A 186 -4.57 -24.55 15.48
N LYS A 187 -5.20 -25.69 15.77
CA LYS A 187 -5.76 -26.00 17.07
C LYS A 187 -5.06 -27.24 17.67
N LYS A 188 -4.95 -27.27 18.99
CA LYS A 188 -4.55 -28.45 19.74
C LYS A 188 -5.68 -28.77 20.73
N ASN A 189 -6.20 -29.99 20.66
CA ASN A 189 -7.36 -30.43 21.48
C ASN A 189 -8.56 -29.45 21.38
N GLY A 190 -8.92 -29.01 20.18
CA GLY A 190 -10.00 -28.07 19.91
C GLY A 190 -9.74 -26.61 20.32
N LYS A 191 -8.68 -26.32 21.07
CA LYS A 191 -8.33 -24.97 21.54
C LYS A 191 -7.26 -24.33 20.66
N LYS A 192 -7.38 -23.02 20.45
CA LYS A 192 -6.35 -22.24 19.72
C LYS A 192 -5.03 -22.24 20.49
N LEU A 193 -3.93 -22.39 19.79
CA LEU A 193 -2.61 -22.24 20.39
C LEU A 193 -2.41 -20.80 20.88
N ARG A 194 -1.81 -20.63 22.05
CA ARG A 194 -1.46 -19.34 22.66
C ARG A 194 0.00 -18.99 22.36
N GLY A 195 0.33 -17.72 22.53
CA GLY A 195 1.71 -17.21 22.36
C GLY A 195 2.17 -17.18 20.91
N ILE A 196 3.49 -17.24 20.70
CA ILE A 196 4.14 -17.36 19.41
C ILE A 196 3.92 -18.79 18.90
N SER A 197 3.17 -18.94 17.83
CA SER A 197 2.77 -20.24 17.31
C SER A 197 2.48 -20.14 15.82
N ASN A 198 2.25 -21.29 15.16
CA ASN A 198 1.81 -21.35 13.77
C ASN A 198 0.46 -20.65 13.48
N ASN A 199 -0.16 -20.07 14.49
CA ASN A 199 -1.37 -19.26 14.37
C ASN A 199 -1.08 -17.79 14.05
N LYS A 200 0.17 -17.41 13.97
CA LYS A 200 0.60 -16.04 13.70
C LYS A 200 1.60 -16.00 12.55
N LEU A 201 1.58 -14.90 11.83
CA LEU A 201 2.56 -14.55 10.81
C LEU A 201 3.59 -13.62 11.46
N GLY A 202 4.84 -13.98 11.40
CA GLY A 202 5.95 -13.19 11.88
C GLY A 202 6.44 -12.21 10.82
N VAL A 203 6.81 -11.02 11.25
CA VAL A 203 7.50 -10.01 10.45
C VAL A 203 8.69 -9.54 11.26
N GLY A 204 9.88 -9.73 10.74
CA GLY A 204 11.09 -9.16 11.30
C GLY A 204 11.16 -7.67 10.97
N VAL A 205 11.39 -6.87 11.99
CA VAL A 205 11.54 -5.43 11.87
C VAL A 205 12.91 -5.03 12.43
N ALA A 206 13.64 -4.26 11.66
CA ALA A 206 14.85 -3.64 12.15
C ALA A 206 14.88 -2.16 11.75
N THR A 207 15.46 -1.33 12.59
CA THR A 207 15.57 0.11 12.35
C THR A 207 16.83 0.69 12.95
N ASN A 208 17.39 1.66 12.26
CA ASN A 208 18.36 2.58 12.84
C ASN A 208 17.74 3.99 12.91
N LYS A 209 18.56 5.01 13.10
CA LYS A 209 18.08 6.40 13.16
C LYS A 209 17.36 6.87 11.89
N ASP A 210 17.74 6.36 10.71
CA ASP A 210 17.37 6.92 9.42
C ASP A 210 16.47 6.02 8.59
N LYS A 211 16.55 4.70 8.78
CA LYS A 211 15.89 3.71 7.93
C LYS A 211 15.33 2.55 8.74
N SER A 212 14.39 1.84 8.16
CA SER A 212 13.85 0.60 8.71
C SER A 212 13.68 -0.47 7.63
N ILE A 213 13.44 -1.72 8.04
CA ILE A 213 13.01 -2.83 7.18
C ILE A 213 11.84 -3.57 7.84
N PHE A 214 11.00 -4.20 7.00
CA PHE A 214 9.86 -5.03 7.40
C PHE A 214 9.82 -6.28 6.50
N ILE A 215 10.34 -7.39 6.97
CA ILE A 215 10.49 -8.62 6.18
C ILE A 215 9.68 -9.75 6.79
N VAL A 216 8.83 -10.39 6.02
CA VAL A 216 8.01 -11.53 6.47
C VAL A 216 8.87 -12.74 6.77
N THR A 217 8.83 -13.23 8.01
CA THR A 217 9.64 -14.36 8.48
C THR A 217 8.95 -15.71 8.30
N GLY A 218 7.63 -15.73 8.29
CA GLY A 218 6.82 -16.94 8.17
C GLY A 218 5.89 -17.16 9.37
N THR A 219 5.52 -18.43 9.64
CA THR A 219 4.43 -18.77 10.59
C THR A 219 4.90 -19.37 11.91
N SER A 220 6.19 -19.49 12.14
CA SER A 220 6.74 -20.11 13.35
C SER A 220 7.59 -19.11 14.14
N LYS A 221 8.07 -19.58 15.30
CA LYS A 221 9.14 -18.89 16.00
C LYS A 221 10.33 -18.62 15.08
N PRO A 222 11.06 -17.52 15.27
CA PRO A 222 12.30 -17.28 14.55
C PRO A 222 13.24 -18.47 14.70
N SER A 223 13.82 -18.87 13.60
CA SER A 223 14.88 -19.88 13.54
C SER A 223 16.15 -19.23 13.04
N VAL A 224 17.30 -19.87 13.23
CA VAL A 224 18.58 -19.39 12.68
C VAL A 224 18.45 -19.10 11.19
N THR A 225 17.87 -20.02 10.43
CA THR A 225 17.69 -19.86 8.97
C THR A 225 16.78 -18.68 8.63
N SER A 226 15.64 -18.53 9.32
CA SER A 226 14.73 -17.40 9.07
C SER A 226 15.36 -16.07 9.48
N THR A 227 16.06 -16.01 10.60
CA THR A 227 16.77 -14.81 11.06
C THR A 227 17.84 -14.35 10.07
N LEU A 228 18.68 -15.29 9.61
CA LEU A 228 19.73 -14.97 8.62
C LEU A 228 19.14 -14.55 7.27
N ARG A 229 18.03 -15.15 6.84
CA ARG A 229 17.32 -14.74 5.63
C ARG A 229 16.72 -13.35 5.76
N THR A 230 16.15 -13.04 6.92
CA THR A 230 15.44 -11.79 7.18
C THR A 230 16.37 -10.60 7.33
N TYR A 231 17.48 -10.78 8.04
CA TYR A 231 18.35 -9.67 8.43
C TYR A 231 19.73 -9.70 7.79
N GLY A 232 20.18 -10.87 7.32
CA GLY A 232 21.57 -11.09 6.95
C GLY A 232 22.11 -10.25 5.80
N SER A 233 21.25 -9.82 4.86
CA SER A 233 21.58 -8.89 3.77
C SER A 233 21.30 -7.43 4.10
N HIS A 234 20.57 -7.18 5.20
CA HIS A 234 20.07 -5.85 5.55
C HIS A 234 20.85 -5.19 6.70
N ILE A 235 21.81 -5.87 7.29
CA ILE A 235 22.63 -5.34 8.39
C ILE A 235 24.09 -5.36 7.97
N LYS A 236 24.73 -4.20 8.09
CA LYS A 236 26.16 -4.03 7.80
C LYS A 236 27.00 -4.72 8.88
N GLU A 237 28.02 -5.44 8.46
CA GLU A 237 29.00 -6.08 9.34
C GLU A 237 29.62 -5.07 10.33
N GLY A 238 29.84 -5.49 11.56
CA GLY A 238 30.41 -4.67 12.62
C GLY A 238 29.45 -3.67 13.27
N SER A 239 28.17 -3.65 12.86
CA SER A 239 27.16 -2.79 13.50
C SER A 239 26.84 -3.25 14.92
N THR A 240 26.24 -2.34 15.71
CA THR A 240 25.70 -2.67 17.03
C THR A 240 24.21 -2.99 16.90
N ILE A 241 23.76 -4.15 17.43
CA ILE A 241 22.34 -4.47 17.48
C ILE A 241 21.82 -4.44 18.92
N ILE A 242 20.64 -3.83 19.11
CA ILE A 242 19.87 -3.82 20.35
C ILE A 242 18.62 -4.67 20.10
N HIS A 243 18.47 -5.76 20.84
CA HIS A 243 17.41 -6.73 20.60
C HIS A 243 16.99 -7.47 21.87
N ASP A 244 15.91 -8.26 21.78
CA ASP A 244 15.52 -9.17 22.84
C ASP A 244 16.51 -10.36 22.95
N LYS A 245 16.35 -11.19 24.00
CA LYS A 245 17.19 -12.39 24.20
C LYS A 245 16.78 -13.59 23.33
N GLU A 246 16.25 -13.36 22.10
CA GLU A 246 15.90 -14.47 21.19
C GLU A 246 17.19 -15.16 20.68
N LYS A 247 17.27 -16.48 20.92
CA LYS A 247 18.48 -17.26 20.63
C LYS A 247 18.90 -17.30 19.17
N SER A 248 17.94 -17.17 18.26
CA SER A 248 18.20 -17.20 16.80
C SER A 248 19.06 -16.00 16.34
N HIS A 249 19.04 -14.88 17.10
CA HIS A 249 19.85 -13.70 16.81
C HIS A 249 21.36 -13.93 17.00
N ASN A 250 21.76 -14.89 17.86
CA ASN A 250 23.18 -15.19 18.07
C ASN A 250 23.90 -15.61 16.79
N ALA A 251 23.20 -16.33 15.89
CA ALA A 251 23.77 -16.70 14.61
C ALA A 251 24.01 -15.50 13.68
N LEU A 252 23.16 -14.50 13.76
CA LEU A 252 23.33 -13.22 13.03
C LEU A 252 24.51 -12.43 13.60
N VAL A 253 24.60 -12.33 14.92
CA VAL A 253 25.74 -11.70 15.64
C VAL A 253 27.05 -12.29 15.18
N ASN A 254 27.16 -13.61 15.24
CA ASN A 254 28.39 -14.32 14.87
C ASN A 254 28.73 -14.17 13.38
N LYS A 255 27.73 -14.25 12.51
CA LYS A 255 27.95 -14.19 11.05
C LYS A 255 28.43 -12.81 10.58
N LEU A 256 27.92 -11.73 11.18
CA LEU A 256 28.21 -10.36 10.78
C LEU A 256 29.13 -9.62 11.75
N ASN A 257 29.76 -10.32 12.70
CA ASN A 257 30.66 -9.74 13.71
C ASN A 257 30.02 -8.55 14.44
N LEU A 258 28.74 -8.68 14.85
CA LEU A 258 27.98 -7.58 15.45
C LEU A 258 28.29 -7.42 16.93
N VAL A 259 28.21 -6.19 17.41
CA VAL A 259 28.13 -5.90 18.85
C VAL A 259 26.68 -6.11 19.30
N SER A 260 26.46 -7.02 20.25
CA SER A 260 25.11 -7.40 20.70
C SER A 260 24.80 -6.82 22.09
N ILE A 261 23.73 -6.05 22.17
CA ILE A 261 23.17 -5.54 23.43
C ILE A 261 21.76 -6.14 23.57
N THR A 262 21.54 -6.91 24.64
CA THR A 262 20.28 -7.63 24.83
C THR A 262 19.53 -7.19 26.06
N TYR A 263 18.21 -7.11 25.94
CA TYR A 263 17.30 -6.85 27.05
C TYR A 263 16.28 -7.97 27.17
N SER A 264 15.96 -8.37 28.39
CA SER A 264 14.85 -9.32 28.61
C SER A 264 13.54 -8.56 28.78
N SER A 265 12.44 -9.23 28.47
CA SER A 265 11.10 -8.67 28.72
C SER A 265 10.85 -8.30 30.18
N LYS A 266 11.57 -8.93 31.14
CA LYS A 266 11.48 -8.57 32.55
C LYS A 266 12.16 -7.24 32.88
N GLU A 267 13.20 -6.87 32.15
CA GLU A 267 13.92 -5.62 32.29
C GLU A 267 13.18 -4.45 31.66
N THR A 268 12.31 -4.71 30.68
CA THR A 268 11.59 -3.69 29.92
C THR A 268 10.12 -3.53 30.34
N VAL A 269 9.56 -4.49 31.11
CA VAL A 269 8.17 -4.41 31.58
C VAL A 269 8.02 -3.26 32.60
N GLY A 270 7.06 -2.38 32.32
CA GLY A 270 6.73 -1.26 33.21
C GLY A 270 7.57 0.00 33.01
N LEU A 271 8.52 -0.01 32.09
CA LEU A 271 9.21 1.20 31.67
C LEU A 271 8.27 2.07 30.81
N GLU A 272 8.40 3.39 30.97
CA GLU A 272 7.80 4.32 29.99
C GLU A 272 8.41 4.11 28.60
N ASP A 273 7.66 4.41 27.54
CA ASP A 273 8.10 4.19 26.16
C ASP A 273 9.50 4.79 25.90
N LYS A 274 9.76 6.01 26.40
CA LYS A 274 11.06 6.69 26.23
C LYS A 274 12.23 6.04 26.98
N GLU A 275 11.95 5.26 28.02
CA GLU A 275 12.95 4.54 28.80
C GLU A 275 13.19 3.13 28.31
N ASN A 276 12.29 2.63 27.45
CA ASN A 276 12.41 1.30 26.88
C ASN A 276 13.48 1.27 25.78
N PRO A 277 14.57 0.51 25.94
CA PRO A 277 15.64 0.44 24.94
C PRO A 277 15.17 -0.07 23.57
N LEU A 278 14.03 -0.78 23.49
CA LEU A 278 13.42 -1.28 22.25
C LEU A 278 12.30 -0.37 21.72
N ASP A 279 12.09 0.82 22.32
CA ASP A 279 11.04 1.74 21.87
C ASP A 279 11.08 2.05 20.36
N PRO A 280 12.24 2.31 19.73
CA PRO A 280 12.27 2.61 18.29
C PRO A 280 11.63 1.53 17.43
N VAL A 281 11.89 0.24 17.72
CA VAL A 281 11.28 -0.86 16.97
C VAL A 281 9.83 -1.13 17.39
N ASN A 282 9.50 -0.97 18.69
CA ASN A 282 8.15 -1.11 19.20
C ASN A 282 7.19 -0.08 18.61
N ASN A 283 7.63 1.16 18.44
CA ASN A 283 6.84 2.21 17.80
C ASN A 283 6.52 1.84 16.34
N LEU A 284 7.49 1.34 15.59
CA LEU A 284 7.27 0.84 14.23
C LEU A 284 6.28 -0.35 14.19
N HIS A 285 6.36 -1.26 15.18
CA HIS A 285 5.39 -2.35 15.34
C HIS A 285 3.96 -1.81 15.53
N ASN A 286 3.80 -0.80 16.38
CA ASN A 286 2.51 -0.20 16.67
C ASN A 286 1.92 0.49 15.42
N LEU A 287 2.74 1.26 14.70
CA LEU A 287 2.33 1.92 13.46
C LEU A 287 1.96 0.91 12.37
N ALA A 288 2.79 -0.12 12.16
CA ALA A 288 2.51 -1.17 11.19
C ALA A 288 1.24 -1.95 11.54
N LYS A 289 1.05 -2.34 12.80
CA LYS A 289 -0.18 -3.01 13.27
C LYS A 289 -1.41 -2.14 13.14
N ARG A 290 -1.29 -0.82 13.39
CA ARG A 290 -2.38 0.14 13.17
C ARG A 290 -2.76 0.20 11.70
N PHE A 291 -1.79 0.38 10.79
CA PHE A 291 -2.04 0.38 9.36
C PHE A 291 -2.73 -0.91 8.88
N ILE A 292 -2.21 -2.08 9.27
CA ILE A 292 -2.79 -3.38 8.90
C ILE A 292 -4.21 -3.56 9.47
N ARG A 293 -4.51 -3.00 10.65
CA ARG A 293 -5.84 -3.07 11.27
C ARG A 293 -6.89 -2.33 10.46
N GLU A 294 -6.55 -1.17 9.92
CA GLU A 294 -7.43 -0.40 9.01
C GLU A 294 -7.74 -1.18 7.72
N HIS A 295 -6.88 -2.14 7.37
CA HIS A 295 -7.00 -3.02 6.21
C HIS A 295 -7.33 -4.46 6.63
N GLY A 296 -8.26 -4.64 7.58
CA GLY A 296 -8.55 -5.92 8.26
C GLY A 296 -8.87 -7.13 7.37
N SER A 297 -9.27 -6.90 6.12
CA SER A 297 -9.51 -7.92 5.10
C SER A 297 -8.31 -8.15 4.18
N TYR A 298 -7.10 -7.79 4.60
CA TYR A 298 -5.89 -7.99 3.81
C TYR A 298 -5.62 -9.49 3.54
N ASP A 299 -5.09 -9.78 2.35
CA ASP A 299 -4.66 -11.12 1.99
C ASP A 299 -3.31 -11.45 2.67
N ARG A 300 -3.29 -12.54 3.44
CA ARG A 300 -2.11 -12.98 4.21
C ARG A 300 -1.00 -13.51 3.31
N ASP A 301 -1.34 -14.06 2.17
CA ASP A 301 -0.36 -14.55 1.20
C ASP A 301 0.43 -13.39 0.57
N ASN A 302 -0.15 -12.21 0.52
CA ASN A 302 0.49 -11.00 0.04
C ASN A 302 1.05 -10.12 1.18
N LEU A 303 1.32 -10.70 2.36
CA LEU A 303 1.77 -9.92 3.52
C LEU A 303 3.05 -9.13 3.24
N GLN A 304 3.99 -9.65 2.44
CA GLN A 304 5.21 -8.91 2.09
C GLN A 304 4.90 -7.66 1.27
N ASP A 305 3.91 -7.70 0.37
CA ASP A 305 3.50 -6.51 -0.39
C ASP A 305 2.92 -5.43 0.53
N TRP A 306 2.15 -5.83 1.55
CA TRP A 306 1.69 -4.94 2.60
C TRP A 306 2.84 -4.38 3.43
N MET A 307 3.85 -5.17 3.74
CA MET A 307 5.03 -4.71 4.48
C MET A 307 5.89 -3.76 3.64
N ASN A 308 5.99 -3.97 2.34
CA ASN A 308 6.62 -3.02 1.42
C ASN A 308 5.89 -1.67 1.38
N LEU A 309 4.56 -1.69 1.42
CA LEU A 309 3.75 -0.47 1.52
C LEU A 309 3.92 0.21 2.88
N VAL A 310 3.88 -0.53 3.98
CA VAL A 310 4.18 -0.02 5.34
C VAL A 310 5.56 0.62 5.37
N TRP A 311 6.56 -0.07 4.84
CA TRP A 311 7.92 0.44 4.74
C TRP A 311 7.96 1.78 4.00
N PHE A 312 7.33 1.85 2.83
CA PHE A 312 7.29 3.07 2.03
C PHE A 312 6.62 4.22 2.76
N ILE A 313 5.55 3.96 3.52
CA ILE A 313 4.85 4.98 4.29
C ILE A 313 5.69 5.47 5.48
N LEU A 314 6.38 4.58 6.19
CA LEU A 314 7.08 4.91 7.44
C LEU A 314 8.52 5.41 7.24
N ASN A 315 9.13 5.16 6.07
CA ASN A 315 10.48 5.66 5.76
C ASN A 315 10.43 7.01 5.01
N PRO A 316 11.50 7.80 4.99
CA PRO A 316 11.55 9.09 4.28
C PRO A 316 11.15 8.99 2.79
N PRO A 317 10.56 10.08 2.25
CA PRO A 317 10.29 11.38 2.85
C PRO A 317 9.15 11.37 3.86
N ASN A 318 9.22 12.18 4.92
CA ASN A 318 8.22 12.20 5.99
C ASN A 318 6.99 13.05 5.63
N ASP A 319 7.18 14.05 4.78
CA ASP A 319 6.06 14.85 4.27
C ASP A 319 5.19 14.04 3.32
N LYS A 320 3.88 14.07 3.56
CA LYS A 320 2.90 13.26 2.81
C LYS A 320 2.82 13.59 1.32
N TYR A 321 2.97 14.86 0.97
CA TYR A 321 2.93 15.28 -0.43
C TYR A 321 4.19 14.85 -1.17
N SER A 322 5.36 15.06 -0.58
CA SER A 322 6.64 14.57 -1.10
C SER A 322 6.65 13.05 -1.25
N LYS A 323 5.98 12.33 -0.34
CA LYS A 323 5.82 10.88 -0.42
C LYS A 323 4.97 10.44 -1.62
N VAL A 324 3.86 11.11 -1.86
CA VAL A 324 3.03 10.86 -3.06
C VAL A 324 3.84 11.13 -4.33
N LEU A 325 4.54 12.26 -4.40
CA LEU A 325 5.40 12.60 -5.55
C LEU A 325 6.50 11.55 -5.76
N LYS A 326 7.14 11.10 -4.67
CA LYS A 326 8.15 10.03 -4.73
C LYS A 326 7.60 8.71 -5.25
N PHE A 327 6.38 8.34 -4.83
CA PHE A 327 5.71 7.17 -5.37
C PHE A 327 5.45 7.30 -6.87
N ILE A 328 4.93 8.45 -7.32
CA ILE A 328 4.67 8.71 -8.74
C ILE A 328 5.96 8.65 -9.57
N GLU A 329 7.06 9.21 -9.07
CA GLU A 329 8.38 9.13 -9.69
C GLU A 329 8.81 7.67 -9.90
N ILE A 330 8.74 6.84 -8.85
CA ILE A 330 9.06 5.41 -8.93
C ILE A 330 8.13 4.69 -9.92
N ALA A 331 6.83 4.99 -9.87
CA ALA A 331 5.83 4.35 -10.72
C ALA A 331 6.01 4.67 -12.21
N ILE A 332 6.47 5.86 -12.53
CA ILE A 332 6.76 6.28 -13.91
C ILE A 332 8.10 5.68 -14.38
N SER A 333 9.09 5.64 -13.49
CA SER A 333 10.42 5.11 -13.83
C SER A 333 10.46 3.59 -13.95
N SER A 334 9.44 2.90 -13.43
CA SER A 334 9.37 1.44 -13.40
C SER A 334 8.45 0.90 -14.50
N PRO A 335 8.96 0.15 -15.50
CA PRO A 335 8.16 -0.40 -16.59
C PRO A 335 7.33 -1.61 -16.10
N LYS A 336 6.33 -1.36 -15.27
CA LYS A 336 5.48 -2.40 -14.67
C LYS A 336 4.02 -2.19 -15.07
N ARG A 337 3.58 -2.88 -16.11
CA ARG A 337 2.18 -2.85 -16.55
C ARG A 337 1.36 -3.91 -15.83
N VAL A 338 0.32 -3.49 -15.11
CA VAL A 338 -0.65 -4.38 -14.48
C VAL A 338 -1.98 -4.27 -15.21
N LYS A 339 -2.50 -5.37 -15.75
CA LYS A 339 -3.82 -5.41 -16.39
C LYS A 339 -4.87 -5.83 -15.37
N TYR A 340 -6.05 -5.20 -15.42
CA TYR A 340 -7.17 -5.53 -14.54
C TYR A 340 -7.55 -7.01 -14.59
N ARG A 341 -7.58 -7.57 -15.79
CA ARG A 341 -7.91 -8.99 -16.01
C ARG A 341 -6.94 -9.92 -15.28
N ASP A 342 -5.64 -9.65 -15.39
CA ASP A 342 -4.61 -10.49 -14.80
C ASP A 342 -4.64 -10.42 -13.26
N SER A 343 -5.01 -9.25 -12.70
CA SER A 343 -5.14 -9.05 -11.27
C SER A 343 -6.36 -9.77 -10.68
N MET A 344 -7.46 -9.87 -11.43
CA MET A 344 -8.66 -10.57 -10.99
C MET A 344 -8.54 -12.08 -11.10
N MET A 345 -7.84 -12.60 -12.11
CA MET A 345 -7.68 -14.06 -12.27
C MET A 345 -6.88 -14.69 -11.13
N LYS A 346 -5.92 -13.99 -10.54
CA LYS A 346 -5.18 -14.47 -9.36
C LYS A 346 -6.07 -14.70 -8.14
N ASN A 347 -7.21 -14.01 -8.05
CA ASN A 347 -8.16 -14.15 -6.94
C ASN A 347 -9.21 -15.27 -7.16
N PHE A 348 -9.33 -15.80 -8.38
CA PHE A 348 -10.30 -16.88 -8.70
C PHE A 348 -9.65 -18.27 -8.79
N THR A 349 -8.33 -18.37 -8.69
CA THR A 349 -7.59 -19.64 -8.75
C THR A 349 -7.20 -20.17 -7.37
N LYS A 350 -7.81 -19.64 -6.31
CA LYS A 350 -7.63 -20.11 -4.92
C LYS A 350 -8.90 -20.71 -4.33
#